data_4bef2ff7499b0e16ddb72973f4de9ea5
#
_entry.id   4bef2ff7499b0e16ddb72973f4de9ea5
#
_cell.length_a   1.000
_cell.length_b   1.000
_cell.length_c   1.000
_cell.angle_alpha   90.00
_cell.angle_beta   90.00
_cell.angle_gamma   90.00
#
_symmetry.space_group_name_H-M   'P 1'
#
loop_
_entity.id
_entity.type
_entity.pdbx_description
1 polymer ?
#
loop_
_entity_poly.entity_id
_entity_poly.type
_entity_poly.pdbx_seq_one_letter_code
_entity_poly.pdbx_strand_id
1 'polypeptide(L)'
;MAVKTVQYVFNGQTYDLTFDASTGAYKATVPAPQKSSYSQSGHKYGGSVVATDDAGNSTTITQSDATFGANLLLRVLEKVAPTLAFTYPTAGAYITNATPVIKFKVTDSDSGVNPDTIVIKVDGAKVTTAFTKTAVTGGYECSYTPGTALADGAHTVSIEASDYDGNAASAKTVSFTVDTIPPTLTVTNPSEGLITNKPSLVVSGKTDDVTSKPVVVTVNGASVAVNSDGSFSKEITLTNGSNTITVVAKDKAGKTTTVTRKVTLDTGAPVFEKVTLTPNPVDCGKTFVISVKVTD
;
A
#
# COMPACT_ATOMS: atom_id res chain seq x y z
N MET A 1 6.70 41.14 62.09
CA MET A 1 7.73 41.28 61.06
C MET A 1 7.03 41.28 59.69
N ALA A 2 7.42 42.16 58.79
CA ALA A 2 6.81 42.22 57.45
C ALA A 2 7.46 41.17 56.52
N VAL A 3 6.70 40.71 55.53
CA VAL A 3 7.25 39.89 54.47
C VAL A 3 8.07 40.77 53.55
N LYS A 4 9.33 40.42 53.28
CA LYS A 4 10.26 41.16 52.45
C LYS A 4 10.18 40.74 50.99
N THR A 5 10.24 39.40 50.75
CA THR A 5 10.17 38.85 49.40
C THR A 5 9.31 37.59 49.37
N VAL A 6 8.61 37.39 48.27
CA VAL A 6 7.98 36.11 47.94
C VAL A 6 8.43 35.72 46.55
N GLN A 7 8.93 34.51 46.39
CA GLN A 7 9.47 34.01 45.13
C GLN A 7 8.81 32.70 44.77
N TYR A 8 8.53 32.50 43.49
CA TYR A 8 8.10 31.22 42.92
C TYR A 8 9.24 30.59 42.11
N VAL A 9 9.64 29.39 42.45
CA VAL A 9 10.64 28.63 41.67
C VAL A 9 9.92 27.58 40.85
N PHE A 10 10.08 27.66 39.54
CA PHE A 10 9.36 26.83 38.61
C PHE A 10 10.20 26.55 37.37
N ASN A 11 10.26 25.28 36.95
CA ASN A 11 11.01 24.83 35.76
C ASN A 11 12.46 25.38 35.70
N GLY A 12 13.16 25.38 36.86
CA GLY A 12 14.54 25.85 36.99
C GLY A 12 14.74 27.38 36.99
N GLN A 13 13.64 28.15 37.02
CA GLN A 13 13.66 29.60 37.04
C GLN A 13 13.01 30.15 38.33
N THR A 14 13.47 31.30 38.82
CA THR A 14 12.91 32.01 39.97
C THR A 14 12.20 33.26 39.50
N TYR A 15 10.97 33.45 39.95
CA TYR A 15 10.10 34.61 39.67
C TYR A 15 9.78 35.34 40.96
N ASP A 16 10.11 36.63 41.02
CA ASP A 16 9.72 37.49 42.14
C ASP A 16 8.23 37.82 42.02
N LEU A 17 7.51 37.67 43.12
CA LEU A 17 6.09 37.98 43.22
C LEU A 17 5.91 39.37 43.81
N THR A 18 5.08 40.24 43.15
CA THR A 18 4.75 41.59 43.61
C THR A 18 3.47 41.56 44.45
N PHE A 19 3.48 42.29 45.56
CA PHE A 19 2.31 42.43 46.42
C PHE A 19 1.21 43.25 45.71
N ASP A 20 0.03 42.70 45.62
CA ASP A 20 -1.18 43.38 45.17
C ASP A 20 -2.08 43.73 46.34
N ALA A 21 -2.07 45.03 46.73
CA ALA A 21 -2.82 45.56 47.87
C ALA A 21 -4.36 45.39 47.69
N SER A 22 -4.87 45.29 46.47
CA SER A 22 -6.30 45.10 46.25
C SER A 22 -6.81 43.73 46.63
N THR A 23 -5.94 42.73 46.53
CA THR A 23 -6.27 41.32 46.87
C THR A 23 -5.58 40.79 48.10
N GLY A 24 -4.60 41.54 48.64
CA GLY A 24 -3.75 41.12 49.76
C GLY A 24 -2.82 39.95 49.43
N ALA A 25 -2.54 39.68 48.16
CA ALA A 25 -1.80 38.53 47.67
C ALA A 25 -0.54 38.95 46.88
N TYR A 26 0.51 38.11 46.91
CA TYR A 26 1.66 38.24 46.01
C TYR A 26 1.40 37.52 44.70
N LYS A 27 1.70 38.18 43.57
CA LYS A 27 1.38 37.73 42.22
C LYS A 27 2.57 37.85 41.25
N ALA A 28 2.68 36.94 40.30
CA ALA A 28 3.53 37.02 39.13
C ALA A 28 2.86 36.35 37.94
N THR A 29 3.17 36.82 36.74
CA THR A 29 2.84 36.11 35.49
C THR A 29 4.03 35.26 35.11
N VAL A 30 3.82 33.95 35.03
CA VAL A 30 4.86 32.97 34.77
C VAL A 30 4.55 32.25 33.45
N PRO A 31 5.48 32.20 32.49
CA PRO A 31 5.24 31.48 31.24
C PRO A 31 5.17 29.96 31.50
N ALA A 32 4.19 29.29 30.88
CA ALA A 32 4.10 27.86 30.91
C ALA A 32 5.26 27.22 30.13
N PRO A 33 5.74 26.03 30.55
CA PRO A 33 6.68 25.25 29.77
C PRO A 33 6.20 25.02 28.34
N GLN A 34 7.15 24.94 27.39
CA GLN A 34 6.86 24.74 25.96
C GLN A 34 6.48 23.28 25.63
N LYS A 35 6.65 22.36 26.58
CA LYS A 35 6.36 20.94 26.41
C LYS A 35 5.21 20.49 27.28
N SER A 36 4.48 19.49 26.82
CA SER A 36 3.45 18.82 27.62
C SER A 36 4.02 18.30 28.94
N SER A 37 3.20 18.34 29.97
CA SER A 37 3.55 17.73 31.26
C SER A 37 3.39 16.22 31.26
N TYR A 38 2.91 15.60 30.17
CA TYR A 38 2.64 14.15 30.17
C TYR A 38 3.88 13.30 30.44
N SER A 39 5.04 13.73 29.97
CA SER A 39 6.34 13.08 30.22
C SER A 39 6.93 13.33 31.61
N GLN A 40 6.33 14.23 32.42
CA GLN A 40 6.77 14.52 33.79
C GLN A 40 6.22 13.51 34.79
N SER A 41 6.88 13.37 35.94
CA SER A 41 6.39 12.53 37.02
C SER A 41 5.00 12.97 37.47
N GLY A 42 4.03 12.04 37.49
CA GLY A 42 2.65 12.34 37.80
C GLY A 42 1.94 13.23 36.75
N HIS A 43 2.52 13.38 35.53
CA HIS A 43 2.01 14.20 34.43
C HIS A 43 1.76 15.66 34.79
N LYS A 44 2.63 16.23 35.65
CA LYS A 44 2.54 17.63 36.10
C LYS A 44 3.93 18.22 36.32
N TYR A 45 4.07 19.49 36.09
CA TYR A 45 5.22 20.27 36.51
C TYR A 45 5.03 20.74 37.96
N GLY A 46 6.03 20.54 38.81
CA GLY A 46 6.00 21.00 40.20
C GLY A 46 6.75 22.31 40.37
N GLY A 47 6.26 23.14 41.28
CA GLY A 47 6.94 24.36 41.71
C GLY A 47 7.17 24.43 43.20
N SER A 48 7.84 25.48 43.67
CA SER A 48 7.97 25.80 45.10
C SER A 48 7.82 27.32 45.29
N VAL A 49 7.34 27.69 46.49
CA VAL A 49 7.24 29.10 46.91
C VAL A 49 8.14 29.30 48.11
N VAL A 50 8.93 30.38 48.04
CA VAL A 50 9.81 30.80 49.13
C VAL A 50 9.36 32.21 49.61
N ALA A 51 9.07 32.36 50.89
CA ALA A 51 8.79 33.64 51.51
C ALA A 51 9.89 33.97 52.52
N THR A 52 10.41 35.22 52.47
CA THR A 52 11.48 35.70 53.37
C THR A 52 11.02 36.99 54.05
N ASP A 53 11.25 37.09 55.36
CA ASP A 53 10.96 38.28 56.16
C ASP A 53 12.14 39.30 56.17
N ASP A 54 11.91 40.43 56.80
CA ASP A 54 12.92 41.50 56.91
C ASP A 54 14.14 41.08 57.78
N ALA A 55 13.99 40.04 58.64
CA ALA A 55 15.08 39.50 59.43
C ALA A 55 15.90 38.44 58.68
N GLY A 56 15.47 38.01 57.49
CA GLY A 56 16.12 37.00 56.65
C GLY A 56 15.64 35.58 56.91
N ASN A 57 14.60 35.36 57.77
CA ASN A 57 14.04 34.04 57.94
C ASN A 57 13.21 33.66 56.73
N SER A 58 13.38 32.43 56.27
CA SER A 58 12.68 31.93 55.07
C SER A 58 11.83 30.70 55.38
N THR A 59 10.67 30.62 54.72
CA THR A 59 9.82 29.45 54.68
C THR A 59 9.63 29.00 53.25
N THR A 60 9.79 27.72 52.97
CA THR A 60 9.61 27.13 51.62
C THR A 60 8.45 26.14 51.64
N ILE A 61 7.54 26.28 50.71
CA ILE A 61 6.47 25.31 50.43
C ILE A 61 6.81 24.64 49.10
N THR A 62 6.80 23.33 49.07
CA THR A 62 7.06 22.53 47.86
C THR A 62 5.83 21.74 47.45
N GLN A 63 5.89 21.07 46.35
CA GLN A 63 4.82 20.17 45.85
C GLN A 63 4.52 18.99 46.80
N SER A 64 5.41 18.69 47.74
CA SER A 64 5.20 17.65 48.78
C SER A 64 4.52 18.16 50.04
N ASP A 65 4.22 19.47 50.15
CA ASP A 65 3.51 20.03 51.30
C ASP A 65 2.08 19.46 51.39
N ALA A 66 1.70 19.03 52.59
CA ALA A 66 0.41 18.34 52.80
C ALA A 66 -0.82 19.26 52.55
N THR A 67 -0.65 20.56 52.74
CA THR A 67 -1.74 21.53 52.67
C THR A 67 -1.79 22.24 51.30
N PHE A 68 -0.65 22.66 50.82
CA PHE A 68 -0.54 23.55 49.65
C PHE A 68 0.13 22.89 48.42
N GLY A 69 0.79 21.76 48.60
CA GLY A 69 1.61 21.13 47.55
C GLY A 69 0.83 20.80 46.28
N ALA A 70 -0.42 20.36 46.42
CA ALA A 70 -1.28 20.07 45.29
C ALA A 70 -1.54 21.31 44.39
N ASN A 71 -1.54 22.51 44.97
CA ASN A 71 -1.75 23.78 44.25
C ASN A 71 -0.51 24.27 43.51
N LEU A 72 0.66 23.65 43.76
CA LEU A 72 1.94 23.93 43.09
C LEU A 72 2.19 23.00 41.89
N LEU A 73 1.22 22.15 41.55
CA LEU A 73 1.29 21.20 40.45
C LEU A 73 0.54 21.74 39.21
N LEU A 74 1.29 22.10 38.17
CA LEU A 74 0.73 22.64 36.91
C LEU A 74 0.64 21.53 35.87
N ARG A 75 -0.54 21.34 35.28
CA ARG A 75 -0.73 20.55 34.06
C ARG A 75 -0.56 21.44 32.85
N VAL A 76 0.36 21.10 31.96
CA VAL A 76 0.60 21.77 30.69
C VAL A 76 0.22 20.81 29.57
N LEU A 77 -0.61 21.27 28.64
CA LEU A 77 -1.07 20.50 27.48
C LEU A 77 -0.47 21.08 26.21
N GLU A 78 -0.04 20.21 25.31
CA GLU A 78 0.25 20.60 23.95
C GLU A 78 -1.04 20.70 23.11
N LYS A 79 -0.89 21.16 21.85
CA LYS A 79 -2.00 21.34 20.90
C LYS A 79 -1.71 20.69 19.53
N VAL A 80 -0.63 19.91 19.42
CA VAL A 80 -0.23 19.25 18.17
C VAL A 80 -0.72 17.82 18.18
N ALA A 81 -1.49 17.44 17.18
CA ALA A 81 -2.01 16.08 17.07
C ALA A 81 -0.96 15.10 16.49
N PRO A 82 -1.06 13.80 16.75
CA PRO A 82 -0.17 12.78 16.20
C PRO A 82 -0.12 12.79 14.67
N THR A 83 1.00 12.39 14.10
CA THR A 83 1.19 12.17 12.67
C THR A 83 0.88 10.73 12.32
N LEU A 84 0.06 10.53 11.27
CA LEU A 84 -0.37 9.23 10.75
C LEU A 84 0.26 8.98 9.38
N ALA A 85 0.90 7.82 9.17
CA ALA A 85 1.50 7.46 7.89
C ALA A 85 1.32 5.98 7.56
N PHE A 86 0.76 5.66 6.39
CA PHE A 86 0.78 4.28 5.89
C PHE A 86 2.16 3.94 5.34
N THR A 87 2.62 2.72 5.62
CA THR A 87 3.81 2.13 5.03
C THR A 87 3.46 1.01 4.05
N TYR A 88 2.29 0.37 4.20
CA TYR A 88 1.73 -0.59 3.27
C TYR A 88 0.22 -0.78 3.55
N PRO A 89 -0.63 -0.91 2.50
CA PRO A 89 -0.31 -0.70 1.09
C PRO A 89 -0.01 0.77 0.76
N THR A 90 0.63 1.01 -0.37
CA THR A 90 0.77 2.36 -0.93
C THR A 90 -0.50 2.76 -1.69
N ALA A 91 -0.75 4.05 -1.81
CA ALA A 91 -1.93 4.55 -2.52
C ALA A 91 -1.94 4.08 -3.98
N GLY A 92 -3.06 3.54 -4.43
CA GLY A 92 -3.26 3.02 -5.78
C GLY A 92 -2.54 1.69 -6.07
N ALA A 93 -2.00 1.01 -5.06
CA ALA A 93 -1.37 -0.30 -5.23
C ALA A 93 -2.36 -1.35 -5.72
N TYR A 94 -1.89 -2.27 -6.55
CA TYR A 94 -2.58 -3.50 -6.91
C TYR A 94 -1.95 -4.65 -6.12
N ILE A 95 -2.76 -5.45 -5.45
CA ILE A 95 -2.33 -6.49 -4.49
C ILE A 95 -2.94 -7.82 -4.89
N THR A 96 -2.09 -8.83 -5.03
CA THR A 96 -2.50 -10.18 -5.44
C THR A 96 -2.87 -11.10 -4.27
N ASN A 97 -2.74 -10.60 -3.03
CA ASN A 97 -3.12 -11.31 -1.82
C ASN A 97 -4.40 -10.71 -1.25
N ALA A 98 -5.44 -11.52 -1.08
CA ALA A 98 -6.72 -11.11 -0.52
C ALA A 98 -6.69 -10.80 0.99
N THR A 99 -5.61 -11.16 1.69
CA THR A 99 -5.38 -10.83 3.11
C THR A 99 -4.08 -10.06 3.28
N PRO A 100 -3.99 -8.82 2.72
CA PRO A 100 -2.76 -8.04 2.79
C PRO A 100 -2.44 -7.61 4.23
N VAL A 101 -1.17 -7.61 4.60
CA VAL A 101 -0.74 -7.03 5.87
C VAL A 101 -0.75 -5.51 5.74
N ILE A 102 -1.67 -4.84 6.41
CA ILE A 102 -1.76 -3.38 6.47
C ILE A 102 -0.76 -2.88 7.51
N LYS A 103 0.14 -1.96 7.13
CA LYS A 103 1.17 -1.42 8.01
C LYS A 103 1.11 0.10 8.02
N PHE A 104 1.23 0.69 9.20
CA PHE A 104 1.25 2.14 9.37
C PHE A 104 2.01 2.52 10.63
N LYS A 105 2.38 3.79 10.70
CA LYS A 105 3.07 4.40 11.82
C LYS A 105 2.25 5.56 12.37
N VAL A 106 2.22 5.67 13.69
CA VAL A 106 1.63 6.78 14.44
C VAL A 106 2.72 7.36 15.32
N THR A 107 3.00 8.66 15.19
CA THR A 107 4.08 9.32 15.94
C THR A 107 3.62 10.64 16.53
N ASP A 108 4.08 10.89 17.74
CA ASP A 108 3.96 12.16 18.45
C ASP A 108 5.23 12.40 19.24
N SER A 109 5.75 13.62 19.21
CA SER A 109 7.06 13.96 19.80
C SER A 109 6.99 14.66 21.14
N ASP A 110 5.80 14.96 21.64
CA ASP A 110 5.64 15.69 22.90
C ASP A 110 4.84 14.89 23.94
N SER A 111 3.51 14.90 23.91
CA SER A 111 2.71 14.12 24.88
C SER A 111 2.76 12.62 24.61
N GLY A 112 3.11 12.23 23.38
CA GLY A 112 3.16 10.85 22.94
C GLY A 112 1.81 10.31 22.49
N VAL A 113 1.85 9.25 21.71
CA VAL A 113 0.65 8.59 21.15
C VAL A 113 -0.08 7.80 22.24
N ASN A 114 -1.38 8.01 22.40
CA ASN A 114 -2.23 7.15 23.21
C ASN A 114 -2.63 5.90 22.40
N PRO A 115 -2.05 4.71 22.67
CA PRO A 115 -2.28 3.50 21.87
C PRO A 115 -3.72 2.99 21.90
N ASP A 116 -4.50 3.35 22.93
CA ASP A 116 -5.90 2.91 23.08
C ASP A 116 -6.84 3.65 22.13
N THR A 117 -6.39 4.80 21.61
CA THR A 117 -7.14 5.60 20.64
C THR A 117 -6.90 5.22 19.20
N ILE A 118 -5.91 4.34 18.91
CA ILE A 118 -5.59 3.92 17.55
C ILE A 118 -6.72 3.05 17.00
N VAL A 119 -7.35 3.53 15.94
CA VAL A 119 -8.46 2.85 15.25
C VAL A 119 -8.07 2.60 13.81
N ILE A 120 -8.41 1.42 13.31
CA ILE A 120 -8.36 1.05 11.89
C ILE A 120 -9.78 0.82 11.41
N LYS A 121 -10.08 1.29 10.19
CA LYS A 121 -11.31 0.96 9.47
C LYS A 121 -10.93 0.40 8.10
N VAL A 122 -11.54 -0.69 7.70
CA VAL A 122 -11.43 -1.28 6.35
C VAL A 122 -12.80 -1.13 5.68
N ASP A 123 -12.83 -0.47 4.53
CA ASP A 123 -14.06 -0.13 3.80
C ASP A 123 -15.11 0.53 4.68
N GLY A 124 -14.66 1.42 5.57
CA GLY A 124 -15.48 2.14 6.53
C GLY A 124 -15.86 1.33 7.79
N ALA A 125 -15.69 0.02 7.79
CA ALA A 125 -15.98 -0.82 8.94
C ALA A 125 -14.81 -0.80 9.95
N LYS A 126 -15.12 -0.50 11.23
CA LYS A 126 -14.13 -0.50 12.30
C LYS A 126 -13.63 -1.93 12.56
N VAL A 127 -12.31 -2.09 12.59
CA VAL A 127 -11.65 -3.33 13.01
C VAL A 127 -11.81 -3.48 14.52
N THR A 128 -12.45 -4.56 14.95
CA THR A 128 -12.70 -4.89 16.36
C THR A 128 -11.76 -5.97 16.90
N THR A 129 -11.07 -6.68 16.00
CA THR A 129 -10.05 -7.67 16.37
C THR A 129 -8.76 -6.98 16.76
N ALA A 130 -7.97 -7.65 17.62
CA ALA A 130 -6.66 -7.16 18.01
C ALA A 130 -5.71 -7.07 16.79
N PHE A 131 -4.87 -6.05 16.78
CA PHE A 131 -3.77 -5.87 15.83
C PHE A 131 -2.49 -5.51 16.57
N THR A 132 -1.35 -5.72 15.92
CA THR A 132 -0.05 -5.49 16.56
C THR A 132 0.24 -3.98 16.66
N LYS A 133 0.69 -3.55 17.84
CA LYS A 133 1.19 -2.19 18.11
C LYS A 133 2.59 -2.35 18.73
N THR A 134 3.64 -2.10 17.97
CA THR A 134 5.03 -2.18 18.45
C THR A 134 5.49 -0.79 18.81
N ALA A 135 5.87 -0.58 20.07
CA ALA A 135 6.40 0.71 20.52
C ALA A 135 7.73 1.02 19.82
N VAL A 136 7.85 2.25 19.34
CA VAL A 136 9.07 2.81 18.74
C VAL A 136 9.31 4.20 19.32
N THR A 137 10.47 4.79 19.04
CA THR A 137 10.74 6.16 19.49
C THR A 137 9.67 7.13 18.96
N GLY A 138 8.98 7.78 19.89
CA GLY A 138 7.92 8.75 19.59
C GLY A 138 6.60 8.16 19.13
N GLY A 139 6.33 6.86 19.30
CA GLY A 139 5.01 6.32 18.95
C GLY A 139 4.95 4.82 18.71
N TYR A 140 4.22 4.40 17.69
CA TYR A 140 3.95 2.99 17.39
C TYR A 140 4.06 2.67 15.90
N GLU A 141 4.65 1.52 15.59
CA GLU A 141 4.48 0.82 14.33
C GLU A 141 3.38 -0.22 14.49
N CYS A 142 2.38 -0.13 13.64
CA CYS A 142 1.19 -0.96 13.70
C CYS A 142 1.08 -1.87 12.50
N SER A 143 0.59 -3.10 12.72
CA SER A 143 0.26 -4.01 11.63
C SER A 143 -1.05 -4.75 11.89
N TYR A 144 -1.87 -4.86 10.84
CA TYR A 144 -3.14 -5.56 10.82
C TYR A 144 -3.24 -6.43 9.58
N THR A 145 -3.70 -7.67 9.75
CA THR A 145 -4.04 -8.57 8.64
C THR A 145 -5.54 -8.87 8.74
N PRO A 146 -6.33 -8.63 7.67
CA PRO A 146 -7.73 -9.00 7.66
C PRO A 146 -7.91 -10.50 7.94
N GLY A 147 -8.77 -10.83 8.89
CA GLY A 147 -9.09 -12.23 9.21
C GLY A 147 -9.99 -12.91 8.18
N THR A 148 -10.66 -12.12 7.34
CA THR A 148 -11.43 -12.59 6.19
C THR A 148 -10.82 -12.01 4.93
N ALA A 149 -10.75 -12.81 3.86
CA ALA A 149 -10.27 -12.37 2.56
C ALA A 149 -11.11 -11.19 2.05
N LEU A 150 -10.43 -10.15 1.58
CA LEU A 150 -11.05 -9.05 0.85
C LEU A 150 -11.44 -9.55 -0.54
N ALA A 151 -12.56 -9.08 -1.07
CA ALA A 151 -12.98 -9.40 -2.42
C ALA A 151 -12.05 -8.76 -3.46
N ASP A 152 -12.06 -9.26 -4.69
CA ASP A 152 -11.39 -8.55 -5.77
C ASP A 152 -12.11 -7.21 -6.04
N GLY A 153 -11.35 -6.13 -6.14
CA GLY A 153 -11.88 -4.79 -6.31
C GLY A 153 -11.15 -3.72 -5.50
N ALA A 154 -11.71 -2.52 -5.51
CA ALA A 154 -11.16 -1.37 -4.79
C ALA A 154 -11.49 -1.44 -3.29
N HIS A 155 -10.49 -1.20 -2.45
CA HIS A 155 -10.59 -1.16 -1.00
C HIS A 155 -10.00 0.13 -0.44
N THR A 156 -10.49 0.51 0.73
CA THR A 156 -9.98 1.65 1.49
C THR A 156 -9.63 1.23 2.91
N VAL A 157 -8.55 1.79 3.42
CA VAL A 157 -8.21 1.70 4.84
C VAL A 157 -8.04 3.10 5.39
N SER A 158 -8.69 3.40 6.51
CA SER A 158 -8.46 4.62 7.27
C SER A 158 -7.96 4.31 8.67
N ILE A 159 -7.11 5.21 9.18
CA ILE A 159 -6.57 5.16 10.54
C ILE A 159 -6.84 6.47 11.26
N GLU A 160 -7.06 6.37 12.56
CA GLU A 160 -7.31 7.48 13.48
C GLU A 160 -6.48 7.24 14.74
N ALA A 161 -6.03 8.31 15.40
CA ALA A 161 -5.37 8.25 16.70
C ALA A 161 -5.41 9.61 17.40
N SER A 162 -5.22 9.61 18.71
CA SER A 162 -5.00 10.80 19.53
C SER A 162 -3.74 10.63 20.36
N ASP A 163 -3.19 11.75 20.84
CA ASP A 163 -2.14 11.76 21.83
C ASP A 163 -2.73 11.61 23.27
N TYR A 164 -1.85 11.67 24.27
CA TYR A 164 -2.27 11.61 25.65
C TYR A 164 -2.85 12.92 26.18
N ASP A 165 -2.66 14.04 25.48
CA ASP A 165 -3.29 15.33 25.82
C ASP A 165 -4.68 15.51 25.16
N GLY A 166 -5.08 14.53 24.32
CA GLY A 166 -6.41 14.46 23.71
C GLY A 166 -6.51 15.13 22.36
N ASN A 167 -5.39 15.51 21.72
CA ASN A 167 -5.41 16.05 20.38
C ASN A 167 -5.60 14.92 19.37
N ALA A 168 -6.72 14.97 18.63
CA ALA A 168 -7.04 13.95 17.64
C ALA A 168 -6.41 14.29 16.29
N ALA A 169 -5.70 13.34 15.70
CA ALA A 169 -5.21 13.45 14.34
C ALA A 169 -6.36 13.40 13.33
N SER A 170 -6.24 14.17 12.24
CA SER A 170 -7.13 13.99 11.10
C SER A 170 -6.98 12.59 10.53
N ALA A 171 -8.09 11.91 10.26
CA ALA A 171 -8.08 10.56 9.72
C ALA A 171 -7.24 10.47 8.44
N LYS A 172 -6.34 9.49 8.37
CA LYS A 172 -5.53 9.21 7.18
C LYS A 172 -6.11 8.01 6.45
N THR A 173 -6.33 8.15 5.13
CA THR A 173 -6.90 7.08 4.29
C THR A 173 -5.94 6.70 3.18
N VAL A 174 -5.90 5.41 2.84
CA VAL A 174 -5.23 4.85 1.67
C VAL A 174 -6.22 3.99 0.89
N SER A 175 -6.17 4.07 -0.45
CA SER A 175 -6.95 3.21 -1.35
C SER A 175 -6.00 2.30 -2.12
N PHE A 176 -6.41 1.05 -2.34
CA PHE A 176 -5.70 0.03 -3.11
C PHE A 176 -6.70 -0.91 -3.78
N THR A 177 -6.23 -1.76 -4.68
CA THR A 177 -7.06 -2.76 -5.37
C THR A 177 -6.55 -4.15 -5.04
N VAL A 178 -7.42 -5.04 -4.62
CA VAL A 178 -7.13 -6.48 -4.54
C VAL A 178 -7.52 -7.12 -5.86
N ASP A 179 -6.62 -7.92 -6.43
CA ASP A 179 -6.88 -8.67 -7.65
C ASP A 179 -6.19 -10.04 -7.57
N THR A 180 -6.98 -11.06 -7.36
CA THR A 180 -6.52 -12.44 -7.21
C THR A 180 -6.70 -13.26 -8.49
N ILE A 181 -7.35 -12.72 -9.52
CA ILE A 181 -7.73 -13.42 -10.75
C ILE A 181 -6.81 -12.97 -11.89
N PRO A 182 -6.17 -13.92 -12.62
CA PRO A 182 -5.39 -13.55 -13.79
C PRO A 182 -6.30 -13.11 -14.96
N PRO A 183 -5.77 -12.33 -15.93
CA PRO A 183 -6.55 -11.87 -17.06
C PRO A 183 -7.01 -13.05 -17.94
N THR A 184 -8.15 -12.90 -18.57
CA THR A 184 -8.60 -13.84 -19.62
C THR A 184 -7.77 -13.64 -20.88
N LEU A 185 -7.48 -14.71 -21.61
CA LEU A 185 -6.76 -14.66 -22.89
C LEU A 185 -7.30 -15.72 -23.84
N THR A 186 -7.76 -15.27 -25.01
CA THR A 186 -8.17 -16.15 -26.11
C THR A 186 -7.35 -15.79 -27.34
N VAL A 187 -6.70 -16.79 -27.95
CA VAL A 187 -6.01 -16.66 -29.25
C VAL A 187 -6.91 -17.30 -30.31
N THR A 188 -7.43 -16.46 -31.20
CA THR A 188 -8.35 -16.85 -32.28
C THR A 188 -7.63 -17.27 -33.56
N ASN A 189 -6.46 -16.68 -33.81
CA ASN A 189 -5.57 -17.05 -34.90
C ASN A 189 -4.11 -17.02 -34.43
N PRO A 190 -3.28 -18.05 -34.75
CA PRO A 190 -3.63 -19.27 -35.49
C PRO A 190 -4.39 -20.29 -34.64
N SER A 191 -5.03 -21.23 -35.30
CA SER A 191 -5.48 -22.48 -34.69
C SER A 191 -4.28 -23.34 -34.26
N GLU A 192 -4.47 -24.18 -33.27
CA GLU A 192 -3.45 -25.19 -32.90
C GLU A 192 -3.21 -26.16 -34.06
N GLY A 193 -1.93 -26.43 -34.34
CA GLY A 193 -1.53 -27.36 -35.39
C GLY A 193 -1.68 -26.84 -36.83
N LEU A 194 -1.86 -25.54 -37.03
CA LEU A 194 -1.93 -24.94 -38.39
C LEU A 194 -0.69 -25.33 -39.21
N ILE A 195 -0.89 -25.82 -40.42
CA ILE A 195 0.14 -25.99 -41.45
C ILE A 195 -0.11 -24.92 -42.54
N THR A 196 0.94 -24.20 -42.91
CA THR A 196 0.85 -23.10 -43.91
C THR A 196 2.10 -23.05 -44.77
N ASN A 197 1.95 -22.62 -46.02
CA ASN A 197 3.07 -22.31 -46.91
C ASN A 197 3.44 -20.82 -46.91
N LYS A 198 2.79 -20.01 -46.06
CA LYS A 198 3.03 -18.55 -45.98
C LYS A 198 3.93 -18.24 -44.78
N PRO A 199 5.10 -17.62 -44.98
CA PRO A 199 6.00 -17.27 -43.88
C PRO A 199 5.47 -16.15 -42.98
N SER A 200 4.55 -15.30 -43.49
CA SER A 200 3.88 -14.28 -42.68
C SER A 200 2.59 -14.83 -42.07
N LEU A 201 2.44 -14.66 -40.75
CA LEU A 201 1.28 -15.11 -40.01
C LEU A 201 0.79 -13.98 -39.09
N VAL A 202 -0.51 -13.71 -39.12
CA VAL A 202 -1.15 -12.81 -38.14
C VAL A 202 -1.57 -13.59 -36.93
N VAL A 203 -1.07 -13.20 -35.75
CA VAL A 203 -1.54 -13.70 -34.45
C VAL A 203 -2.57 -12.73 -33.91
N SER A 204 -3.78 -13.21 -33.64
CA SER A 204 -4.86 -12.36 -33.13
C SER A 204 -5.67 -13.04 -32.03
N GLY A 205 -6.31 -12.22 -31.22
CA GLY A 205 -7.10 -12.72 -30.10
C GLY A 205 -7.78 -11.61 -29.31
N LYS A 206 -8.22 -11.98 -28.14
CA LYS A 206 -8.88 -11.08 -27.20
C LYS A 206 -8.42 -11.35 -25.78
N THR A 207 -8.26 -10.30 -24.99
CA THR A 207 -7.97 -10.36 -23.56
C THR A 207 -8.87 -9.41 -22.80
N ASP A 208 -9.16 -9.71 -21.56
CA ASP A 208 -9.86 -8.82 -20.65
C ASP A 208 -9.50 -9.13 -19.19
N ASP A 209 -9.64 -8.12 -18.36
CA ASP A 209 -9.58 -8.23 -16.91
C ASP A 209 -10.65 -7.32 -16.29
N VAL A 210 -11.35 -7.83 -15.27
CA VAL A 210 -12.45 -7.09 -14.64
C VAL A 210 -11.93 -6.06 -13.65
N THR A 211 -10.82 -6.36 -12.99
CA THR A 211 -10.34 -5.65 -11.79
C THR A 211 -9.13 -4.78 -12.05
N SER A 212 -8.14 -5.27 -12.82
CA SER A 212 -6.85 -4.60 -12.99
C SER A 212 -6.47 -4.31 -14.43
N LYS A 213 -7.24 -3.43 -15.07
CA LYS A 213 -6.95 -2.87 -16.41
C LYS A 213 -5.90 -1.76 -16.36
N PRO A 214 -5.17 -1.52 -17.48
CA PRO A 214 -5.18 -2.26 -18.74
C PRO A 214 -4.39 -3.57 -18.67
N VAL A 215 -4.78 -4.55 -19.50
CA VAL A 215 -4.01 -5.77 -19.74
C VAL A 215 -2.97 -5.51 -20.83
N VAL A 216 -1.74 -5.94 -20.60
CA VAL A 216 -0.65 -5.90 -21.59
C VAL A 216 -0.49 -7.27 -22.23
N VAL A 217 -0.39 -7.31 -23.58
CA VAL A 217 -0.18 -8.55 -24.32
C VAL A 217 1.19 -8.55 -24.97
N THR A 218 1.85 -9.72 -24.95
CA THR A 218 3.07 -9.98 -25.73
C THR A 218 2.87 -11.21 -26.60
N VAL A 219 3.46 -11.19 -27.81
CA VAL A 219 3.59 -12.33 -28.70
C VAL A 219 5.07 -12.62 -28.89
N ASN A 220 5.52 -13.81 -28.54
CA ASN A 220 6.94 -14.21 -28.53
C ASN A 220 7.83 -13.17 -27.83
N GLY A 221 7.34 -12.62 -26.69
CA GLY A 221 8.03 -11.60 -25.89
C GLY A 221 7.92 -10.16 -26.42
N ALA A 222 7.44 -9.95 -27.63
CA ALA A 222 7.28 -8.61 -28.22
C ALA A 222 5.89 -8.03 -27.91
N SER A 223 5.84 -6.81 -27.36
CA SER A 223 4.59 -6.12 -27.00
C SER A 223 3.65 -5.94 -28.19
N VAL A 224 2.35 -6.01 -27.90
CA VAL A 224 1.26 -5.84 -28.85
C VAL A 224 0.28 -4.82 -28.30
N ALA A 225 -0.19 -3.91 -29.17
CA ALA A 225 -1.26 -2.99 -28.80
C ALA A 225 -2.57 -3.76 -28.58
N VAL A 226 -3.24 -3.46 -27.46
CA VAL A 226 -4.57 -3.97 -27.14
C VAL A 226 -5.57 -2.86 -27.34
N ASN A 227 -6.60 -3.12 -28.13
CA ASN A 227 -7.68 -2.19 -28.39
C ASN A 227 -8.59 -2.02 -27.18
N SER A 228 -9.44 -1.01 -27.18
CA SER A 228 -10.38 -0.74 -26.06
C SER A 228 -11.40 -1.86 -25.83
N ASP A 229 -11.67 -2.69 -26.84
CA ASP A 229 -12.55 -3.86 -26.75
C ASP A 229 -11.81 -5.14 -26.28
N GLY A 230 -10.50 -5.02 -25.98
CA GLY A 230 -9.64 -6.13 -25.60
C GLY A 230 -9.03 -6.92 -26.75
N SER A 231 -9.36 -6.62 -28.01
CA SER A 231 -8.78 -7.29 -29.17
C SER A 231 -7.33 -6.88 -29.41
N PHE A 232 -6.54 -7.81 -29.92
CA PHE A 232 -5.15 -7.58 -30.34
C PHE A 232 -4.82 -8.30 -31.64
N SER A 233 -3.84 -7.79 -32.36
CA SER A 233 -3.35 -8.40 -33.59
C SER A 233 -1.89 -8.05 -33.82
N LYS A 234 -1.09 -9.04 -34.22
CA LYS A 234 0.33 -8.87 -34.54
C LYS A 234 0.75 -9.80 -35.65
N GLU A 235 1.39 -9.26 -36.67
CA GLU A 235 2.07 -10.03 -37.68
C GLU A 235 3.43 -10.54 -37.18
N ILE A 236 3.74 -11.81 -37.42
CA ILE A 236 5.00 -12.46 -37.13
C ILE A 236 5.52 -13.20 -38.37
N THR A 237 6.82 -13.45 -38.40
CA THR A 237 7.46 -14.27 -39.45
C THR A 237 7.74 -15.64 -38.90
N LEU A 238 7.35 -16.69 -39.61
CA LEU A 238 7.62 -18.10 -39.35
C LEU A 238 8.94 -18.53 -39.97
N THR A 239 9.61 -19.49 -39.34
CA THR A 239 10.73 -20.24 -39.91
C THR A 239 10.24 -21.57 -40.45
N ASN A 240 10.90 -22.11 -41.51
CA ASN A 240 10.50 -23.40 -42.08
C ASN A 240 10.53 -24.51 -41.00
N GLY A 241 9.52 -25.38 -40.98
CA GLY A 241 9.30 -26.38 -40.00
C GLY A 241 8.41 -25.90 -38.81
N SER A 242 8.59 -26.48 -37.65
CA SER A 242 7.73 -26.24 -36.46
C SER A 242 8.08 -24.93 -35.77
N ASN A 243 7.08 -24.10 -35.56
CA ASN A 243 7.12 -22.84 -34.81
C ASN A 243 6.25 -22.91 -33.59
N THR A 244 6.77 -22.46 -32.43
CA THR A 244 5.98 -22.30 -31.22
C THR A 244 5.71 -20.79 -31.01
N ILE A 245 4.43 -20.44 -30.97
CA ILE A 245 3.97 -19.07 -30.74
C ILE A 245 3.46 -18.98 -29.31
N THR A 246 4.07 -18.12 -28.50
CA THR A 246 3.68 -17.88 -27.12
C THR A 246 3.03 -16.52 -26.99
N VAL A 247 1.78 -16.49 -26.54
CA VAL A 247 1.02 -15.26 -26.26
C VAL A 247 0.83 -15.16 -24.75
N VAL A 248 1.24 -14.04 -24.15
CA VAL A 248 1.10 -13.79 -22.70
C VAL A 248 0.29 -12.53 -22.51
N ALA A 249 -0.78 -12.64 -21.73
CA ALA A 249 -1.51 -11.50 -21.20
C ALA A 249 -1.07 -11.27 -19.75
N LYS A 250 -0.81 -10.01 -19.39
CA LYS A 250 -0.45 -9.61 -18.03
C LYS A 250 -1.30 -8.42 -17.60
N ASP A 251 -1.94 -8.54 -16.44
CA ASP A 251 -2.74 -7.48 -15.83
C ASP A 251 -1.87 -6.47 -15.05
N LYS A 252 -2.52 -5.47 -14.49
CA LYS A 252 -1.86 -4.41 -13.72
C LYS A 252 -1.43 -4.87 -12.31
N ALA A 253 -2.05 -5.93 -11.78
CA ALA A 253 -1.63 -6.59 -10.54
C ALA A 253 -0.39 -7.47 -10.73
N GLY A 254 -0.02 -7.76 -11.99
CA GLY A 254 1.15 -8.56 -12.35
C GLY A 254 0.84 -10.03 -12.59
N LYS A 255 -0.42 -10.46 -12.55
CA LYS A 255 -0.83 -11.82 -12.86
C LYS A 255 -0.82 -12.05 -14.37
N THR A 256 -0.62 -13.31 -14.78
CA THR A 256 -0.45 -13.64 -16.19
C THR A 256 -1.27 -14.85 -16.61
N THR A 257 -1.76 -14.81 -17.85
CA THR A 257 -2.30 -15.96 -18.57
C THR A 257 -1.49 -16.16 -19.84
N THR A 258 -1.12 -17.41 -20.12
CA THR A 258 -0.30 -17.77 -21.28
C THR A 258 -1.03 -18.77 -22.15
N VAL A 259 -1.04 -18.53 -23.46
CA VAL A 259 -1.52 -19.45 -24.49
C VAL A 259 -0.40 -19.72 -25.47
N THR A 260 -0.15 -20.99 -25.77
CA THR A 260 0.81 -21.44 -26.77
C THR A 260 0.07 -22.01 -27.98
N ARG A 261 0.64 -21.84 -29.20
CA ARG A 261 0.18 -22.46 -30.45
C ARG A 261 1.36 -23.04 -31.20
N LYS A 262 1.24 -24.24 -31.70
CA LYS A 262 2.21 -24.84 -32.63
C LYS A 262 1.71 -24.66 -34.05
N VAL A 263 2.60 -24.19 -34.93
CA VAL A 263 2.34 -23.93 -36.35
C VAL A 263 3.49 -24.48 -37.16
N THR A 264 3.21 -25.16 -38.23
CA THR A 264 4.24 -25.64 -39.17
C THR A 264 4.23 -24.80 -40.42
N LEU A 265 5.37 -24.19 -40.74
CA LEU A 265 5.62 -23.62 -42.07
C LEU A 265 6.23 -24.71 -42.94
N ASP A 266 5.55 -25.04 -44.04
CA ASP A 266 6.03 -25.95 -45.05
C ASP A 266 6.02 -25.22 -46.40
N THR A 267 7.22 -24.96 -46.91
CA THR A 267 7.44 -24.31 -48.23
C THR A 267 7.91 -25.30 -49.28
N GLY A 268 8.00 -26.59 -48.93
CA GLY A 268 8.33 -27.66 -49.85
C GLY A 268 7.19 -27.83 -50.90
N ALA A 269 7.56 -28.14 -52.10
CA ALA A 269 6.60 -28.59 -53.11
C ALA A 269 6.74 -30.11 -53.26
N PRO A 270 5.63 -30.82 -53.42
CA PRO A 270 5.69 -32.26 -53.62
C PRO A 270 6.47 -32.61 -54.90
N VAL A 271 7.28 -33.66 -54.82
CA VAL A 271 8.17 -34.13 -55.88
C VAL A 271 7.63 -35.40 -56.52
N PHE A 272 7.54 -35.37 -57.86
CA PHE A 272 7.21 -36.56 -58.61
C PHE A 272 8.40 -37.51 -58.70
N GLU A 273 8.29 -38.72 -58.10
CA GLU A 273 9.34 -39.73 -58.16
C GLU A 273 9.19 -40.64 -59.37
N LYS A 274 7.96 -40.94 -59.75
CA LYS A 274 7.68 -41.87 -60.86
C LYS A 274 6.34 -41.58 -61.50
N VAL A 275 6.29 -41.67 -62.83
CA VAL A 275 5.06 -41.67 -63.64
C VAL A 275 5.14 -42.83 -64.59
N THR A 276 4.14 -43.68 -64.64
CA THR A 276 4.06 -44.83 -65.59
C THR A 276 2.70 -44.91 -66.20
N LEU A 277 2.68 -45.32 -67.47
CA LEU A 277 1.48 -45.67 -68.22
C LEU A 277 1.54 -47.15 -68.55
N THR A 278 0.47 -47.91 -68.25
CA THR A 278 0.45 -49.39 -68.50
C THR A 278 -0.91 -49.83 -68.99
N PRO A 279 -0.96 -50.51 -70.15
CA PRO A 279 0.13 -50.76 -71.06
C PRO A 279 0.53 -49.52 -71.87
N ASN A 280 1.79 -49.48 -72.35
CA ASN A 280 2.27 -48.46 -73.28
C ASN A 280 3.23 -49.15 -74.27
N PRO A 281 2.84 -49.29 -75.58
CA PRO A 281 1.65 -48.74 -76.26
C PRO A 281 0.34 -49.43 -75.87
N VAL A 282 -0.78 -48.75 -76.14
CA VAL A 282 -2.16 -49.26 -75.96
C VAL A 282 -2.91 -49.12 -77.28
N ASP A 283 -3.78 -50.11 -77.64
CA ASP A 283 -4.57 -50.12 -78.85
C ASP A 283 -5.66 -49.02 -78.83
N CYS A 284 -6.01 -48.51 -79.96
CA CYS A 284 -7.04 -47.46 -80.15
C CYS A 284 -8.38 -47.96 -79.54
N GLY A 285 -9.00 -47.12 -78.69
CA GLY A 285 -10.25 -47.42 -78.00
C GLY A 285 -10.12 -48.32 -76.78
N LYS A 286 -8.89 -48.70 -76.37
CA LYS A 286 -8.60 -49.45 -75.10
C LYS A 286 -8.20 -48.48 -73.98
N THR A 287 -8.20 -48.96 -72.75
CA THR A 287 -7.84 -48.23 -71.55
C THR A 287 -6.41 -48.49 -71.12
N PHE A 288 -5.79 -47.52 -70.49
CA PHE A 288 -4.51 -47.67 -69.78
C PHE A 288 -4.60 -47.10 -68.36
N VAL A 289 -3.71 -47.54 -67.54
CA VAL A 289 -3.58 -47.04 -66.15
C VAL A 289 -2.40 -46.07 -66.10
N ILE A 290 -2.66 -44.87 -65.57
CA ILE A 290 -1.60 -43.96 -65.14
C ILE A 290 -1.30 -44.22 -63.66
N SER A 291 -0.04 -44.45 -63.28
CA SER A 291 0.40 -44.56 -61.93
C SER A 291 1.46 -43.47 -61.65
N VAL A 292 1.25 -42.71 -60.56
CA VAL A 292 2.12 -41.60 -60.18
C VAL A 292 2.55 -41.85 -58.73
N LYS A 293 3.86 -41.77 -58.46
CA LYS A 293 4.43 -41.75 -57.11
C LYS A 293 4.91 -40.35 -56.83
N VAL A 294 4.43 -39.77 -55.72
CA VAL A 294 4.75 -38.43 -55.29
C VAL A 294 5.22 -38.49 -53.83
N THR A 295 6.21 -37.72 -53.48
CA THR A 295 6.69 -37.52 -52.10
C THR A 295 6.67 -36.05 -51.75
N ASP A 296 6.53 -35.76 -50.48
CA ASP A 296 6.57 -34.40 -49.92
C ASP A 296 7.46 -34.37 -48.69
#